data_b13b3e72ee9ed170a4e57b2daa9e1f72
#
_entry.id   b13b3e72ee9ed170a4e57b2daa9e1f72
#
_cell.length_a   1.000
_cell.length_b   1.000
_cell.length_c   1.000
_cell.angle_alpha   90.00
_cell.angle_beta   90.00
_cell.angle_gamma   90.00
#
_symmetry.space_group_name_H-M   'P 1'
#
loop_
_entity.id
_entity.type
_entity.pdbx_description
1 polymer ?
#
loop_
_entity_poly.entity_id
_entity_poly.type
_entity_poly.pdbx_seq_one_letter_code
_entity_poly.pdbx_strand_id
1 'polypeptide(L)'
;MKKYILLGFILTAFVTIDLNAQRIEEACEIIGTSIKDNSYKEFTIDGSGFLSYIWSGKNDSETTLSVDLIQATISKEITATGYKVWINCIDGVNCITEKGTIGKNENYYGEYNKTYLPANNESDMNAIYYQMEYLLQLANEIR
;
A
#
# COMPACT_ATOMS: atom_id res chain seq x y z
N MET A 1 -21.84 1.56 -39.84
CA MET A 1 -21.67 2.41 -38.67
C MET A 1 -21.66 1.67 -37.33
N LYS A 2 -22.51 0.68 -37.08
CA LYS A 2 -22.53 -0.04 -35.77
C LYS A 2 -21.25 -0.82 -35.39
N LYS A 3 -20.46 -1.30 -36.35
CA LYS A 3 -19.22 -2.07 -36.09
C LYS A 3 -18.05 -1.20 -35.57
N TYR A 4 -18.00 0.06 -35.97
CA TYR A 4 -16.89 0.95 -35.56
C TYR A 4 -17.10 1.51 -34.15
N ILE A 5 -18.33 1.64 -33.69
CA ILE A 5 -18.64 2.08 -32.32
C ILE A 5 -18.22 1.01 -31.30
N LEU A 6 -18.44 -0.27 -31.62
CA LEU A 6 -18.04 -1.37 -30.72
C LEU A 6 -16.52 -1.49 -30.58
N LEU A 7 -15.77 -1.28 -31.69
CA LEU A 7 -14.30 -1.31 -31.66
C LEU A 7 -13.71 -0.13 -30.84
N GLY A 8 -14.32 1.05 -30.94
CA GLY A 8 -13.92 2.21 -30.14
C GLY A 8 -14.15 2.02 -28.64
N PHE A 9 -15.24 1.37 -28.24
CA PHE A 9 -15.53 1.08 -26.82
C PHE A 9 -14.55 0.05 -26.23
N ILE A 10 -14.17 -0.98 -26.99
CA ILE A 10 -13.19 -1.99 -26.56
C ILE A 10 -11.82 -1.35 -26.42
N LEU A 11 -11.41 -0.50 -27.36
CA LEU A 11 -10.10 0.16 -27.31
C LEU A 11 -9.98 1.12 -26.12
N THR A 12 -11.03 1.88 -25.80
CA THR A 12 -11.04 2.79 -24.66
C THR A 12 -11.03 2.05 -23.32
N ALA A 13 -11.70 0.91 -23.22
CA ALA A 13 -11.68 0.08 -22.01
C ALA A 13 -10.29 -0.51 -21.74
N PHE A 14 -9.58 -1.00 -22.77
CA PHE A 14 -8.22 -1.52 -22.62
C PHE A 14 -7.22 -0.42 -22.22
N VAL A 15 -7.31 0.77 -22.82
CA VAL A 15 -6.43 1.91 -22.48
C VAL A 15 -6.62 2.38 -21.06
N THR A 16 -7.86 2.38 -20.52
CA THR A 16 -8.12 2.78 -19.14
C THR A 16 -7.62 1.75 -18.12
N ILE A 17 -7.67 0.47 -18.43
CA ILE A 17 -7.14 -0.59 -17.55
C ILE A 17 -5.60 -0.48 -17.48
N ASP A 18 -4.92 -0.30 -18.61
CA ASP A 18 -3.47 -0.16 -18.66
C ASP A 18 -2.99 1.10 -17.91
N LEU A 19 -3.70 2.23 -18.06
CA LEU A 19 -3.37 3.47 -17.36
C LEU A 19 -3.52 3.37 -15.83
N ASN A 20 -4.54 2.68 -15.34
CA ASN A 20 -4.72 2.45 -13.91
C ASN A 20 -3.65 1.52 -13.35
N ALA A 21 -3.31 0.45 -14.05
CA ALA A 21 -2.24 -0.46 -13.64
C ALA A 21 -0.89 0.27 -13.56
N GLN A 22 -0.55 1.09 -14.56
CA GLN A 22 0.67 1.90 -14.56
C GLN A 22 0.72 2.91 -13.39
N ARG A 23 -0.39 3.57 -13.09
CA ARG A 23 -0.48 4.50 -11.96
C ARG A 23 -0.35 3.82 -10.60
N ILE A 24 -0.87 2.61 -10.46
CA ILE A 24 -0.71 1.79 -9.25
C ILE A 24 0.76 1.43 -9.05
N GLU A 25 1.42 0.95 -10.11
CA GLU A 25 2.82 0.60 -10.06
C GLU A 25 3.70 1.81 -9.69
N GLU A 26 3.47 2.96 -10.32
CA GLU A 26 4.13 4.22 -10.01
C GLU A 26 3.89 4.65 -8.55
N ALA A 27 2.67 4.56 -8.04
CA ALA A 27 2.36 4.88 -6.65
C ALA A 27 3.10 3.96 -5.67
N CYS A 28 3.13 2.67 -5.92
CA CYS A 28 3.87 1.70 -5.11
C CYS A 28 5.39 1.93 -5.16
N GLU A 29 5.94 2.30 -6.32
CA GLU A 29 7.36 2.65 -6.47
C GLU A 29 7.70 3.93 -5.68
N ILE A 30 6.88 4.98 -5.78
CA ILE A 30 7.09 6.23 -5.01
C ILE A 30 7.06 5.94 -3.51
N ILE A 31 6.12 5.14 -3.02
CA ILE A 31 6.06 4.74 -1.61
C ILE A 31 7.37 4.03 -1.23
N GLY A 32 7.75 3.01 -1.97
CA GLY A 32 8.95 2.21 -1.67
C GLY A 32 10.25 3.02 -1.66
N THR A 33 10.40 3.98 -2.57
CA THR A 33 11.59 4.84 -2.67
C THR A 33 11.62 5.98 -1.64
N SER A 34 10.47 6.39 -1.10
CA SER A 34 10.34 7.47 -0.10
C SER A 34 10.44 6.98 1.35
N ILE A 35 10.38 5.67 1.59
CA ILE A 35 10.53 5.10 2.94
C ILE A 35 11.98 5.20 3.41
N LYS A 36 12.14 5.55 4.69
CA LYS A 36 13.44 5.76 5.33
C LYS A 36 14.35 4.54 5.32
N ASP A 37 13.78 3.36 5.27
CA ASP A 37 14.51 2.13 5.49
C ASP A 37 14.30 1.17 4.30
N ASN A 38 15.37 0.64 3.75
CA ASN A 38 15.34 -0.41 2.73
C ASN A 38 14.72 -1.74 3.24
N SER A 39 14.33 -1.78 4.51
CA SER A 39 13.61 -2.92 5.09
C SER A 39 12.20 -3.09 4.55
N TYR A 40 11.64 -2.09 3.89
CA TYR A 40 10.30 -2.15 3.30
C TYR A 40 10.42 -2.29 1.78
N LYS A 41 9.79 -3.29 1.19
CA LYS A 41 9.87 -3.58 -0.24
C LYS A 41 8.59 -4.23 -0.77
N GLU A 42 8.53 -4.35 -2.10
CA GLU A 42 7.49 -5.10 -2.81
C GLU A 42 6.06 -4.63 -2.50
N PHE A 43 5.85 -3.32 -2.56
CA PHE A 43 4.51 -2.76 -2.41
C PHE A 43 3.63 -3.16 -3.59
N THR A 44 2.48 -3.75 -3.30
CA THR A 44 1.48 -4.15 -4.29
C THR A 44 0.07 -3.93 -3.74
N ILE A 45 -0.89 -3.69 -4.64
CA ILE A 45 -2.31 -3.69 -4.30
C ILE A 45 -3.03 -4.72 -5.17
N ASP A 46 -3.89 -5.52 -4.58
CA ASP A 46 -4.68 -6.51 -5.31
C ASP A 46 -6.03 -5.95 -5.79
N GLY A 47 -6.73 -6.73 -6.63
CA GLY A 47 -8.05 -6.36 -7.17
C GLY A 47 -9.17 -6.28 -6.13
N SER A 48 -8.90 -6.59 -4.87
CA SER A 48 -9.82 -6.49 -3.73
C SER A 48 -9.51 -5.29 -2.82
N GLY A 49 -8.49 -4.47 -3.15
CA GLY A 49 -8.11 -3.29 -2.40
C GLY A 49 -7.23 -3.58 -1.18
N PHE A 50 -6.56 -4.74 -1.14
CA PHE A 50 -5.55 -5.04 -0.14
C PHE A 50 -4.17 -4.55 -0.60
N LEU A 51 -3.59 -3.65 0.17
CA LEU A 51 -2.18 -3.26 0.04
C LEU A 51 -1.32 -4.28 0.76
N SER A 52 -0.34 -4.84 0.08
CA SER A 52 0.64 -5.76 0.67
C SER A 52 2.06 -5.24 0.47
N TYR A 53 2.92 -5.43 1.45
CA TYR A 53 4.34 -5.14 1.38
C TYR A 53 5.14 -6.05 2.32
N ILE A 54 6.43 -6.19 2.04
CA ILE A 54 7.35 -6.99 2.83
C ILE A 54 8.19 -6.06 3.70
N TRP A 55 8.27 -6.39 4.99
CA TRP A 55 9.23 -5.82 5.92
C TRP A 55 10.30 -6.84 6.25
N SER A 56 11.57 -6.48 6.03
CA SER A 56 12.73 -7.30 6.34
C SER A 56 13.31 -6.87 7.68
N GLY A 57 13.19 -7.71 8.67
CA GLY A 57 13.74 -7.48 10.01
C GLY A 57 15.21 -7.89 10.16
N LYS A 58 15.71 -7.86 11.38
CA LYS A 58 17.03 -8.39 11.71
C LYS A 58 17.05 -9.92 11.56
N ASN A 59 18.20 -10.48 11.20
CA ASN A 59 18.43 -11.94 11.08
C ASN A 59 17.65 -12.61 9.94
N ASP A 60 17.52 -11.95 8.78
CA ASP A 60 16.86 -12.48 7.58
C ASP A 60 15.38 -12.87 7.81
N SER A 61 14.75 -12.30 8.83
CA SER A 61 13.31 -12.45 9.02
C SER A 61 12.57 -11.58 8.01
N GLU A 62 11.65 -12.16 7.26
CA GLU A 62 10.76 -11.43 6.38
C GLU A 62 9.32 -11.58 6.85
N THR A 63 8.63 -10.46 6.87
CA THR A 63 7.23 -10.39 7.28
C THR A 63 6.43 -9.69 6.20
N THR A 64 5.37 -10.33 5.74
CA THR A 64 4.40 -9.71 4.83
C THR A 64 3.30 -9.05 5.65
N LEU A 65 3.13 -7.76 5.45
CA LEU A 65 1.98 -7.02 5.95
C LEU A 65 0.95 -6.89 4.84
N SER A 66 -0.31 -7.07 5.19
CA SER A 66 -1.46 -6.86 4.30
C SER A 66 -2.48 -5.97 4.98
N VAL A 67 -2.89 -4.90 4.30
CA VAL A 67 -3.79 -3.87 4.81
C VAL A 67 -5.06 -3.85 3.98
N ASP A 68 -6.22 -4.01 4.59
CA ASP A 68 -7.50 -3.72 3.95
C ASP A 68 -7.71 -2.20 3.90
N LEU A 69 -7.36 -1.58 2.76
CA LEU A 69 -7.40 -0.12 2.61
C LEU A 69 -8.81 0.46 2.78
N ILE A 70 -9.86 -0.30 2.48
CA ILE A 70 -11.24 0.19 2.64
C ILE A 70 -11.60 0.40 4.10
N GLN A 71 -10.97 -0.36 4.99
CA GLN A 71 -11.13 -0.24 6.43
C GLN A 71 -10.06 0.62 7.11
N ALA A 72 -9.32 1.40 6.33
CA ALA A 72 -8.21 2.22 6.83
C ALA A 72 -8.41 3.71 6.57
N THR A 73 -7.73 4.51 7.36
CA THR A 73 -7.51 5.94 7.15
C THR A 73 -6.02 6.23 7.22
N ILE A 74 -5.58 7.25 6.48
CA ILE A 74 -4.18 7.64 6.42
C ILE A 74 -3.98 8.98 7.11
N SER A 75 -2.92 9.11 7.88
CA SER A 75 -2.56 10.38 8.54
C SER A 75 -1.04 10.59 8.59
N LYS A 76 -0.63 11.83 8.80
CA LYS A 76 0.79 12.22 8.91
C LYS A 76 1.12 12.60 10.33
N GLU A 77 2.33 12.26 10.77
CA GLU A 77 2.84 12.68 12.08
C GLU A 77 4.32 13.07 11.95
N ILE A 78 4.64 14.23 12.53
CA ILE A 78 6.03 14.68 12.72
C ILE A 78 6.32 14.63 14.20
N THR A 79 7.33 13.85 14.58
CA THR A 79 7.76 13.68 15.96
C THR A 79 9.23 14.09 16.11
N ALA A 80 9.71 14.20 17.35
CA ALA A 80 11.14 14.40 17.61
C ALA A 80 12.03 13.26 17.09
N THR A 81 11.45 12.08 16.83
CA THR A 81 12.15 10.87 16.36
C THR A 81 12.00 10.63 14.86
N GLY A 82 11.24 11.45 14.14
CA GLY A 82 11.13 11.36 12.69
C GLY A 82 9.74 11.63 12.12
N TYR A 83 9.61 11.32 10.86
CA TYR A 83 8.44 11.52 10.02
C TYR A 83 7.73 10.19 9.81
N LYS A 84 6.39 10.16 9.98
CA LYS A 84 5.61 8.94 9.87
C LYS A 84 4.34 9.17 9.07
N VAL A 85 3.98 8.19 8.25
CA VAL A 85 2.65 8.07 7.67
C VAL A 85 1.94 6.92 8.35
N TRP A 86 0.90 7.22 9.12
CA TRP A 86 0.11 6.24 9.83
C TRP A 86 -0.99 5.65 8.96
N ILE A 87 -1.17 4.36 9.08
CA ILE A 87 -2.31 3.60 8.58
C ILE A 87 -3.11 3.19 9.81
N ASN A 88 -4.32 3.74 9.98
CA ASN A 88 -5.18 3.48 11.12
C ASN A 88 -6.45 2.77 10.64
N CYS A 89 -6.82 1.67 11.26
CA CYS A 89 -8.07 1.01 10.95
C CYS A 89 -9.26 1.78 11.51
N ILE A 90 -10.36 1.83 10.76
CA ILE A 90 -11.60 2.51 11.14
C ILE A 90 -12.24 1.76 12.31
N ASP A 91 -12.80 2.48 13.25
CA ASP A 91 -13.57 1.95 14.40
C ASP A 91 -12.81 0.93 15.27
N GLY A 92 -11.48 0.94 15.23
CA GLY A 92 -10.64 0.07 16.05
C GLY A 92 -10.66 -1.43 15.64
N VAL A 93 -11.21 -1.74 14.46
CA VAL A 93 -11.11 -3.11 13.91
C VAL A 93 -9.66 -3.42 13.54
N ASN A 94 -9.32 -4.69 13.41
CA ASN A 94 -8.02 -5.12 12.92
C ASN A 94 -8.09 -5.26 11.39
N CYS A 95 -7.64 -4.27 10.66
CA CYS A 95 -7.60 -4.28 9.19
C CYS A 95 -6.20 -4.59 8.63
N ILE A 96 -5.23 -4.86 9.50
CA ILE A 96 -3.84 -5.14 9.15
C ILE A 96 -3.51 -6.54 9.62
N THR A 97 -3.05 -7.40 8.70
CA THR A 97 -2.53 -8.72 9.01
C THR A 97 -1.04 -8.77 8.75
N GLU A 98 -0.32 -9.46 9.61
CA GLU A 98 1.11 -9.66 9.52
C GLU A 98 1.40 -11.17 9.52
N LYS A 99 2.14 -11.64 8.52
CA LYS A 99 2.55 -13.03 8.38
C LYS A 99 4.04 -13.09 8.12
N GLY A 100 4.75 -13.91 8.87
CA GLY A 100 6.19 -14.00 8.69
C GLY A 100 6.79 -15.22 9.38
N THR A 101 8.12 -15.27 9.37
CA THR A 101 8.89 -16.29 10.07
C THR A 101 9.78 -15.63 11.10
N ILE A 102 9.76 -16.16 12.32
CA ILE A 102 10.70 -15.80 13.37
C ILE A 102 11.83 -16.83 13.34
N GLY A 103 13.03 -16.40 12.89
CA GLY A 103 14.14 -17.34 12.70
C GLY A 103 13.86 -18.35 11.59
N LYS A 104 14.49 -19.52 11.65
CA LYS A 104 14.41 -20.51 10.55
C LYS A 104 13.16 -21.40 10.55
N ASN A 105 12.36 -21.43 11.62
CA ASN A 105 11.35 -22.49 11.80
C ASN A 105 10.03 -22.08 12.46
N GLU A 106 9.77 -20.83 12.81
CA GLU A 106 8.53 -20.42 13.46
C GLU A 106 7.71 -19.49 12.58
N ASN A 107 6.52 -19.93 12.18
CA ASN A 107 5.56 -19.08 11.50
C ASN A 107 4.92 -18.12 12.52
N TYR A 108 4.87 -16.85 12.16
CA TYR A 108 4.22 -15.79 12.92
C TYR A 108 2.97 -15.29 12.20
N TYR A 109 1.92 -15.01 12.95
CA TYR A 109 0.72 -14.36 12.49
C TYR A 109 0.26 -13.32 13.51
N GLY A 110 -0.05 -12.12 13.07
CA GLY A 110 -0.58 -11.05 13.91
C GLY A 110 -1.65 -10.25 13.20
N GLU A 111 -2.53 -9.65 13.98
CA GLU A 111 -3.54 -8.71 13.52
C GLU A 111 -3.44 -7.41 14.32
N TYR A 112 -3.52 -6.29 13.60
CA TYR A 112 -3.32 -4.96 14.19
C TYR A 112 -4.34 -3.97 13.67
N ASN A 113 -4.62 -2.95 14.49
CA ASN A 113 -5.50 -1.85 14.14
C ASN A 113 -4.76 -0.59 13.68
N LYS A 114 -3.43 -0.59 13.72
CA LYS A 114 -2.58 0.49 13.21
C LYS A 114 -1.17 0.04 12.90
N THR A 115 -0.54 0.69 11.92
CA THR A 115 0.88 0.60 11.59
C THR A 115 1.35 1.92 11.02
N TYR A 116 2.64 2.06 10.75
CA TYR A 116 3.18 3.26 10.10
C TYR A 116 4.29 2.93 9.11
N LEU A 117 4.46 3.83 8.15
CA LEU A 117 5.58 3.85 7.23
C LEU A 117 6.51 5.02 7.61
N PRO A 118 7.79 4.75 7.93
CA PRO A 118 8.74 5.80 8.28
C PRO A 118 9.24 6.53 7.03
N ALA A 119 9.43 7.85 7.11
CA ALA A 119 9.98 8.66 6.03
C ALA A 119 11.28 9.34 6.47
N ASN A 120 12.15 9.70 5.49
CA ASN A 120 13.42 10.36 5.77
C ASN A 120 13.26 11.82 6.20
N ASN A 121 12.28 12.49 5.60
CA ASN A 121 12.03 13.92 5.74
C ASN A 121 10.55 14.22 5.43
N GLU A 122 10.17 15.48 5.54
CA GLU A 122 8.80 15.92 5.30
C GLU A 122 8.36 15.73 3.84
N SER A 123 9.25 15.93 2.87
CA SER A 123 8.95 15.71 1.45
C SER A 123 8.62 14.25 1.16
N ASP A 124 9.41 13.32 1.68
CA ASP A 124 9.19 11.88 1.55
C ASP A 124 7.90 11.46 2.28
N MET A 125 7.64 12.00 3.48
CA MET A 125 6.39 11.76 4.21
C MET A 125 5.17 12.21 3.38
N ASN A 126 5.24 13.38 2.77
CA ASN A 126 4.18 13.88 1.91
C ASN A 126 4.01 13.01 0.65
N ALA A 127 5.10 12.56 0.03
CA ALA A 127 5.04 11.66 -1.12
C ALA A 127 4.35 10.34 -0.75
N ILE A 128 4.74 9.68 0.34
CA ILE A 128 4.09 8.47 0.84
C ILE A 128 2.60 8.74 1.12
N TYR A 129 2.29 9.82 1.83
CA TYR A 129 0.93 10.17 2.22
C TYR A 129 0.01 10.31 1.00
N TYR A 130 0.40 11.10 -0.01
CA TYR A 130 -0.41 11.32 -1.20
C TYR A 130 -0.62 10.06 -2.03
N GLN A 131 0.40 9.20 -2.14
CA GLN A 131 0.25 7.92 -2.84
C GLN A 131 -0.65 6.95 -2.06
N MET A 132 -0.54 6.92 -0.75
CA MET A 132 -1.43 6.10 0.10
C MET A 132 -2.89 6.57 0.01
N GLU A 133 -3.15 7.88 0.02
CA GLU A 133 -4.50 8.45 -0.19
C GLU A 133 -5.05 8.07 -1.58
N TYR A 134 -4.20 8.13 -2.62
CA TYR A 134 -4.59 7.69 -3.95
C TYR A 134 -4.96 6.19 -4.00
N LEU A 135 -4.14 5.32 -3.41
CA LEU A 135 -4.42 3.88 -3.36
C LEU A 135 -5.69 3.58 -2.53
N LEU A 136 -5.92 4.32 -1.45
CA LEU A 136 -7.13 4.21 -0.63
C LEU A 136 -8.38 4.62 -1.42
N GLN A 137 -8.33 5.73 -2.16
CA GLN A 137 -9.42 6.14 -3.04
C GLN A 137 -9.70 5.05 -4.08
N LEU A 138 -8.67 4.53 -4.74
CA LEU A 138 -8.80 3.49 -5.74
C LEU A 138 -9.41 2.20 -5.15
N ALA A 139 -9.00 1.79 -3.96
CA ALA A 139 -9.57 0.64 -3.26
C ALA A 139 -11.07 0.80 -3.00
N ASN A 140 -11.52 2.01 -2.65
CA ASN A 140 -12.95 2.32 -2.46
C ASN A 140 -13.75 2.32 -3.78
N GLU A 141 -13.12 2.53 -4.92
CA GLU A 141 -13.76 2.48 -6.24
C GLU A 141 -13.91 1.03 -6.76
N ILE A 142 -13.05 0.10 -6.32
CA ILE A 142 -13.03 -1.30 -6.74
C ILE A 142 -14.15 -2.13 -6.08
N ARG A 143 -14.55 -1.81 -4.86
CA ARG A 143 -15.61 -2.46 -4.08
C ARG A 143 -16.86 -1.60 -4.06
#